data_0f0487bac89241d222e45b9d4a2408b9
#
_entry.id   0f0487bac89241d222e45b9d4a2408b9
#
_cell.length_a   1.000
_cell.length_b   1.000
_cell.length_c   1.000
_cell.angle_alpha   90.00
_cell.angle_beta   90.00
_cell.angle_gamma   90.00
#
_symmetry.space_group_name_H-M   'P 1'
#
loop_
_entity.id
_entity.type
_entity.pdbx_description
1 polymer ?
#
loop_
_entity_poly.entity_id
_entity_poly.type
_entity_poly.pdbx_seq_one_letter_code
_entity_poly.pdbx_strand_id
1 'polypeptide(L)'
;MARIDCFNPIAGRISNLPDGEIFVISDFSDLADDAAIRKVLSRLEGDGKIRRIMRGVYDRPIYNDFLGEYVEPHPDKIAHAIARNFGWTIVPCGDTALNMLGLSTQVPSVWLYVSDGNYRKYQCGNITIEFKHTANREISKISSKTALIIQAIKALGKEKITDEVINKIKAATTVDERKRMFTEAKYATSWIYDKIKEICGGAK
;
A
#
# COMPACT_ATOMS: atom_id res chain seq x y z
N MET A 1 -4.20 -29.05 30.37
CA MET A 1 -4.61 -27.85 29.57
C MET A 1 -5.12 -28.35 28.23
N ALA A 2 -6.40 -28.20 27.93
CA ALA A 2 -6.96 -28.54 26.62
C ALA A 2 -6.30 -27.62 25.58
N ARG A 3 -5.69 -28.20 24.52
CA ARG A 3 -5.21 -27.42 23.38
C ARG A 3 -6.44 -26.80 22.71
N ILE A 4 -6.56 -25.48 22.78
CA ILE A 4 -7.58 -24.76 22.03
C ILE A 4 -7.29 -25.04 20.54
N ASP A 5 -8.26 -25.68 19.86
CA ASP A 5 -8.16 -25.89 18.43
C ASP A 5 -8.28 -24.54 17.71
N CYS A 6 -7.17 -23.94 17.37
CA CYS A 6 -7.13 -22.68 16.64
C CYS A 6 -7.20 -22.85 15.11
N PHE A 7 -7.19 -24.09 14.61
CA PHE A 7 -7.19 -24.36 13.18
C PHE A 7 -8.49 -23.88 12.52
N ASN A 8 -9.64 -24.32 13.02
CA ASN A 8 -10.94 -24.00 12.43
C ASN A 8 -11.25 -22.50 12.43
N PRO A 9 -11.02 -21.73 13.54
CA PRO A 9 -11.21 -20.28 13.52
C PRO A 9 -10.34 -19.55 12.50
N ILE A 10 -9.05 -19.90 12.39
CA ILE A 10 -8.13 -19.26 11.45
C ILE A 10 -8.51 -19.64 10.01
N ALA A 11 -8.69 -20.92 9.72
CA ALA A 11 -9.09 -21.39 8.40
C ALA A 11 -10.44 -20.80 7.95
N GLY A 12 -11.40 -20.70 8.86
CA GLY A 12 -12.70 -20.08 8.60
C GLY A 12 -12.56 -18.59 8.28
N ARG A 13 -11.74 -17.84 9.04
CA ARG A 13 -11.47 -16.43 8.73
C ARG A 13 -10.86 -16.27 7.35
N ILE A 14 -9.84 -17.08 7.00
CA ILE A 14 -9.17 -17.04 5.71
C ILE A 14 -10.14 -17.38 4.58
N SER A 15 -10.98 -18.40 4.71
CA SER A 15 -11.94 -18.79 3.67
C SER A 15 -13.00 -17.71 3.38
N ASN A 16 -13.26 -16.82 4.34
CA ASN A 16 -14.17 -15.69 4.18
C ASN A 16 -13.49 -14.42 3.61
N LEU A 17 -12.15 -14.41 3.48
CA LEU A 17 -11.47 -13.31 2.80
C LEU A 17 -11.78 -13.34 1.30
N PRO A 18 -11.83 -12.19 0.62
CA PRO A 18 -11.90 -12.15 -0.84
C PRO A 18 -10.72 -12.87 -1.50
N ASP A 19 -10.92 -13.40 -2.69
CA ASP A 19 -9.83 -13.93 -3.50
C ASP A 19 -8.85 -12.81 -3.85
N GLY A 20 -7.55 -13.09 -3.81
CA GLY A 20 -6.46 -12.11 -3.98
C GLY A 20 -6.24 -11.21 -2.76
N GLU A 21 -6.89 -11.50 -1.61
CA GLU A 21 -6.60 -10.77 -0.38
C GLU A 21 -5.28 -11.23 0.22
N ILE A 22 -4.48 -10.25 0.67
CA ILE A 22 -3.17 -10.48 1.27
C ILE A 22 -3.26 -10.29 2.78
N PHE A 23 -2.74 -11.25 3.52
CA PHE A 23 -2.77 -11.26 4.97
C PHE A 23 -1.42 -11.66 5.58
N VAL A 24 -1.25 -11.32 6.85
CA VAL A 24 -0.04 -11.54 7.63
C VAL A 24 -0.38 -12.23 8.95
N ILE A 25 0.65 -12.73 9.66
CA ILE A 25 0.48 -13.45 10.92
C ILE A 25 -0.28 -12.61 11.95
N SER A 26 0.04 -11.32 12.06
CA SER A 26 -0.61 -10.41 13.02
C SER A 26 -2.13 -10.22 12.80
N ASP A 27 -2.65 -10.52 11.61
CA ASP A 27 -4.10 -10.44 11.33
C ASP A 27 -4.93 -11.49 12.09
N PHE A 28 -4.26 -12.46 12.74
CA PHE A 28 -4.87 -13.57 13.52
C PHE A 28 -4.44 -13.58 14.98
N SER A 29 -3.75 -12.53 15.46
CA SER A 29 -3.21 -12.47 16.83
C SER A 29 -4.28 -12.53 17.93
N ASP A 30 -5.53 -12.23 17.59
CA ASP A 30 -6.70 -12.38 18.47
C ASP A 30 -7.19 -13.81 18.61
N LEU A 31 -6.77 -14.74 17.73
CA LEU A 31 -7.21 -16.14 17.71
C LEU A 31 -6.21 -17.10 18.37
N ALA A 32 -4.91 -16.81 18.27
CA ALA A 32 -3.86 -17.68 18.80
C ALA A 32 -2.51 -16.96 18.90
N ASP A 33 -1.53 -17.61 19.52
CA ASP A 33 -0.15 -17.15 19.51
C ASP A 33 0.50 -17.32 18.11
N ASP A 34 1.60 -16.61 17.88
CA ASP A 34 2.34 -16.63 16.61
C ASP A 34 2.78 -18.03 16.18
N ALA A 35 3.15 -18.91 17.12
CA ALA A 35 3.63 -20.25 16.80
C ALA A 35 2.50 -21.15 16.30
N ALA A 36 1.35 -21.05 16.93
CA ALA A 36 0.15 -21.77 16.51
C ALA A 36 -0.38 -21.26 15.18
N ILE A 37 -0.43 -19.92 14.97
CA ILE A 37 -0.83 -19.30 13.70
C ILE A 37 0.09 -19.80 12.56
N ARG A 38 1.41 -19.75 12.72
CA ARG A 38 2.37 -20.23 11.71
C ARG A 38 2.14 -21.68 11.34
N LYS A 39 1.82 -22.56 12.32
CA LYS A 39 1.54 -23.96 12.07
C LYS A 39 0.28 -24.15 11.23
N VAL A 40 -0.78 -23.38 11.53
CA VAL A 40 -2.03 -23.41 10.75
C VAL A 40 -1.78 -22.93 9.32
N LEU A 41 -1.10 -21.78 9.16
CA LEU A 41 -0.79 -21.24 7.84
C LEU A 41 0.08 -22.19 7.01
N SER A 42 1.10 -22.82 7.62
CA SER A 42 1.93 -23.81 6.93
C SER A 42 1.12 -25.02 6.45
N ARG A 43 0.13 -25.47 7.23
CA ARG A 43 -0.77 -26.55 6.81
C ARG A 43 -1.67 -26.12 5.66
N LEU A 44 -2.28 -24.92 5.74
CA LEU A 44 -3.14 -24.39 4.68
C LEU A 44 -2.37 -24.14 3.37
N GLU A 45 -1.10 -23.73 3.46
CA GLU A 45 -0.17 -23.63 2.33
C GLU A 45 0.10 -25.00 1.72
N GLY A 46 0.40 -26.00 2.54
CA GLY A 46 0.61 -27.40 2.09
C GLY A 46 -0.64 -28.01 1.45
N ASP A 47 -1.84 -27.63 1.92
CA ASP A 47 -3.13 -28.05 1.35
C ASP A 47 -3.49 -27.24 0.06
N GLY A 48 -2.66 -26.29 -0.39
CA GLY A 48 -2.91 -25.44 -1.57
C GLY A 48 -4.03 -24.42 -1.40
N LYS A 49 -4.51 -24.17 -0.17
CA LYS A 49 -5.61 -23.23 0.10
C LYS A 49 -5.17 -21.78 0.14
N ILE A 50 -3.90 -21.55 0.43
CA ILE A 50 -3.26 -20.24 0.45
C ILE A 50 -1.90 -20.33 -0.25
N ARG A 51 -1.38 -19.20 -0.72
CA ARG A 51 -0.04 -19.10 -1.29
C ARG A 51 0.83 -18.24 -0.38
N ARG A 52 2.07 -18.64 -0.20
CA ARG A 52 3.05 -17.83 0.51
C ARG A 52 3.78 -16.92 -0.48
N ILE A 53 3.58 -15.61 -0.36
CA ILE A 53 4.26 -14.60 -1.19
C ILE A 53 5.71 -14.43 -0.71
N MET A 54 5.88 -14.30 0.60
CA MET A 54 7.18 -14.23 1.28
C MET A 54 7.03 -14.65 2.74
N ARG A 55 8.15 -14.66 3.49
CA ARG A 55 8.11 -15.03 4.91
C ARG A 55 7.13 -14.15 5.70
N GLY A 56 6.05 -14.76 6.19
CA GLY A 56 5.03 -14.11 7.02
C GLY A 56 3.96 -13.34 6.25
N VAL A 57 3.99 -13.38 4.92
CA VAL A 57 2.98 -12.75 4.04
C VAL A 57 2.39 -13.80 3.12
N TYR A 58 1.08 -13.91 3.11
CA TYR A 58 0.32 -14.92 2.37
C TYR A 58 -0.82 -14.27 1.61
N ASP A 59 -1.37 -14.96 0.61
CA ASP A 59 -2.60 -14.56 -0.06
C ASP A 59 -3.57 -15.74 -0.27
N ARG A 60 -4.83 -15.42 -0.57
CA ARG A 60 -5.74 -16.34 -1.24
C ARG A 60 -5.53 -16.17 -2.74
N PRO A 61 -4.87 -17.12 -3.42
CA PRO A 61 -4.52 -16.92 -4.82
C PRO A 61 -5.76 -16.94 -5.70
N ILE A 62 -5.78 -16.06 -6.71
CA ILE A 62 -6.77 -16.08 -7.79
C ILE A 62 -6.20 -16.95 -8.90
N TYR A 63 -6.95 -17.97 -9.32
CA TYR A 63 -6.62 -18.74 -10.50
C TYR A 63 -7.35 -18.14 -11.72
N ASN A 64 -6.61 -17.94 -12.79
CA ASN A 64 -7.16 -17.47 -14.07
C ASN A 64 -7.33 -18.67 -15.01
N ASP A 65 -8.55 -19.14 -15.17
CA ASP A 65 -8.85 -20.30 -16.02
C ASP A 65 -8.49 -20.09 -17.49
N PHE A 66 -8.57 -18.84 -17.96
CA PHE A 66 -8.25 -18.51 -19.35
C PHE A 66 -6.74 -18.60 -19.63
N LEU A 67 -5.91 -18.16 -18.70
CA LEU A 67 -4.45 -18.20 -18.80
C LEU A 67 -3.85 -19.49 -18.25
N GLY A 68 -4.61 -20.28 -17.49
CA GLY A 68 -4.14 -21.51 -16.84
C GLY A 68 -3.13 -21.29 -15.73
N GLU A 69 -3.09 -20.09 -15.11
CA GLU A 69 -2.11 -19.71 -14.11
C GLU A 69 -2.70 -18.87 -12.97
N TYR A 70 -1.97 -18.80 -11.86
CA TYR A 70 -2.35 -17.94 -10.75
C TYR A 70 -1.98 -16.49 -11.03
N VAL A 71 -2.93 -15.58 -10.76
CA VAL A 71 -2.72 -14.13 -10.86
C VAL A 71 -1.65 -13.70 -9.85
N GLU A 72 -0.69 -12.89 -10.31
CA GLU A 72 0.31 -12.31 -9.42
C GLU A 72 -0.35 -11.29 -8.46
N PRO A 73 0.04 -11.29 -7.18
CA PRO A 73 -0.52 -10.36 -6.20
C PRO A 73 -0.10 -8.93 -6.51
N HIS A 74 -1.01 -7.98 -6.32
CA HIS A 74 -0.73 -6.57 -6.61
C HIS A 74 0.34 -6.02 -5.64
N PRO A 75 1.42 -5.39 -6.12
CA PRO A 75 2.54 -4.93 -5.28
C PRO A 75 2.14 -3.99 -4.15
N ASP A 76 1.16 -3.11 -4.39
CA ASP A 76 0.66 -2.18 -3.38
C ASP A 76 -0.02 -2.92 -2.22
N LYS A 77 -0.81 -3.97 -2.50
CA LYS A 77 -1.39 -4.82 -1.45
C LYS A 77 -0.32 -5.51 -0.61
N ILE A 78 0.76 -6.00 -1.25
CA ILE A 78 1.89 -6.60 -0.53
C ILE A 78 2.56 -5.56 0.37
N ALA A 79 2.82 -4.36 -0.14
CA ALA A 79 3.44 -3.27 0.63
C ALA A 79 2.60 -2.91 1.87
N HIS A 80 1.28 -2.77 1.70
CA HIS A 80 0.37 -2.50 2.81
C HIS A 80 0.29 -3.66 3.81
N ALA A 81 0.33 -4.91 3.38
CA ALA A 81 0.38 -6.06 4.27
C ALA A 81 1.67 -6.09 5.10
N ILE A 82 2.82 -5.83 4.48
CA ILE A 82 4.10 -5.70 5.18
C ILE A 82 4.03 -4.56 6.21
N ALA A 83 3.57 -3.38 5.80
CA ALA A 83 3.45 -2.21 6.68
C ALA A 83 2.54 -2.50 7.88
N ARG A 84 1.39 -3.15 7.67
CA ARG A 84 0.45 -3.57 8.72
C ARG A 84 1.13 -4.51 9.73
N ASN A 85 1.93 -5.45 9.26
CA ASN A 85 2.64 -6.40 10.13
C ASN A 85 3.66 -5.71 11.08
N PHE A 86 4.17 -4.54 10.69
CA PHE A 86 5.10 -3.76 11.50
C PHE A 86 4.45 -2.55 12.18
N GLY A 87 3.16 -2.31 11.98
CA GLY A 87 2.48 -1.12 12.49
C GLY A 87 2.96 0.18 11.83
N TRP A 88 3.41 0.13 10.57
CA TRP A 88 3.91 1.29 9.84
C TRP A 88 2.81 1.99 9.06
N THR A 89 2.92 3.31 8.99
CA THR A 89 2.21 4.13 8.01
C THR A 89 3.08 4.25 6.77
N ILE A 90 2.52 3.97 5.60
CA ILE A 90 3.23 4.07 4.33
C ILE A 90 2.47 4.93 3.32
N VAL A 91 3.23 5.58 2.43
CA VAL A 91 2.68 6.34 1.31
C VAL A 91 3.53 6.06 0.07
N PRO A 92 2.91 5.73 -1.08
CA PRO A 92 3.64 5.60 -2.34
C PRO A 92 4.41 6.87 -2.68
N CYS A 93 5.64 6.74 -3.17
CA CYS A 93 6.46 7.89 -3.58
C CYS A 93 7.24 7.60 -4.87
N GLY A 94 7.93 8.60 -5.41
CA GLY A 94 8.66 8.44 -6.67
C GLY A 94 7.76 7.96 -7.81
N ASP A 95 8.29 7.09 -8.66
CA ASP A 95 7.57 6.54 -9.83
C ASP A 95 6.32 5.76 -9.44
N THR A 96 6.30 5.15 -8.25
CA THR A 96 5.11 4.47 -7.72
C THR A 96 3.95 5.45 -7.55
N ALA A 97 4.19 6.62 -6.96
CA ALA A 97 3.15 7.64 -6.78
C ALA A 97 2.68 8.19 -8.13
N LEU A 98 3.58 8.38 -9.09
CA LEU A 98 3.24 8.86 -10.44
C LEU A 98 2.38 7.84 -11.20
N ASN A 99 2.73 6.57 -11.13
CA ASN A 99 1.97 5.49 -11.76
C ASN A 99 0.56 5.38 -11.14
N MET A 100 0.47 5.38 -9.80
CA MET A 100 -0.83 5.25 -9.10
C MET A 100 -1.78 6.41 -9.34
N LEU A 101 -1.27 7.61 -9.66
CA LEU A 101 -2.08 8.77 -10.04
C LEU A 101 -2.32 8.90 -11.55
N GLY A 102 -1.83 7.95 -12.36
CA GLY A 102 -1.93 8.01 -13.81
C GLY A 102 -1.12 9.14 -14.44
N LEU A 103 -0.12 9.68 -13.71
CA LEU A 103 0.81 10.70 -14.21
C LEU A 103 1.97 10.09 -15.01
N SER A 104 2.19 8.79 -14.86
CA SER A 104 3.11 7.98 -15.65
C SER A 104 2.44 6.68 -16.05
N THR A 105 2.64 6.24 -17.29
CA THR A 105 2.19 4.94 -17.80
C THR A 105 3.22 3.83 -17.55
N GLN A 106 4.43 4.19 -17.10
CA GLN A 106 5.48 3.23 -16.83
C GLN A 106 5.19 2.49 -15.53
N VAL A 107 5.25 1.16 -15.59
CA VAL A 107 5.19 0.32 -14.39
C VAL A 107 6.52 0.42 -13.66
N PRO A 108 6.54 0.79 -12.37
CA PRO A 108 7.78 0.90 -11.62
C PRO A 108 8.51 -0.44 -11.53
N SER A 109 9.81 -0.48 -11.78
CA SER A 109 10.66 -1.65 -11.51
C SER A 109 10.87 -1.89 -10.01
N VAL A 110 10.77 -0.83 -9.22
CA VAL A 110 10.80 -0.86 -7.75
C VAL A 110 9.59 -0.09 -7.25
N TRP A 111 8.75 -0.76 -6.48
CA TRP A 111 7.61 -0.15 -5.79
C TRP A 111 8.10 0.55 -4.53
N LEU A 112 8.11 1.86 -4.56
CA LEU A 112 8.76 2.71 -3.58
C LEU A 112 7.74 3.40 -2.67
N TYR A 113 7.96 3.30 -1.36
CA TYR A 113 7.12 3.91 -0.33
C TYR A 113 7.96 4.70 0.66
N VAL A 114 7.47 5.86 1.09
CA VAL A 114 7.94 6.50 2.32
C VAL A 114 7.17 5.89 3.50
N SER A 115 7.85 5.74 4.63
CA SER A 115 7.34 5.05 5.82
C SER A 115 7.85 5.73 7.09
N ASP A 116 7.07 5.68 8.17
CA ASP A 116 7.53 6.03 9.53
C ASP A 116 8.40 4.93 10.16
N GLY A 117 8.42 3.74 9.54
CA GLY A 117 9.32 2.65 9.91
C GLY A 117 10.74 2.80 9.35
N ASN A 118 11.58 1.82 9.65
CA ASN A 118 12.96 1.79 9.17
C ASN A 118 13.05 1.51 7.66
N TYR A 119 14.18 1.91 7.05
CA TYR A 119 14.51 1.51 5.69
C TYR A 119 14.49 -0.01 5.55
N ARG A 120 13.74 -0.50 4.58
CA ARG A 120 13.64 -1.93 4.25
C ARG A 120 13.43 -2.14 2.77
N LYS A 121 13.99 -3.24 2.27
CA LYS A 121 13.79 -3.70 0.90
C LYS A 121 13.37 -5.17 0.92
N TYR A 122 12.36 -5.50 0.13
CA TYR A 122 11.82 -6.84 0.02
C TYR A 122 11.77 -7.25 -1.45
N GLN A 123 12.09 -8.53 -1.69
CA GLN A 123 11.94 -9.16 -2.99
C GLN A 123 10.84 -10.21 -2.90
N CYS A 124 9.79 -10.05 -3.71
CA CYS A 124 8.63 -10.94 -3.76
C CYS A 124 8.49 -11.45 -5.20
N GLY A 125 9.15 -12.57 -5.54
CA GLY A 125 9.29 -13.01 -6.93
C GLY A 125 9.98 -11.93 -7.78
N ASN A 126 9.33 -11.46 -8.82
CA ASN A 126 9.82 -10.40 -9.71
C ASN A 126 9.54 -8.98 -9.18
N ILE A 127 8.80 -8.85 -8.07
CA ILE A 127 8.40 -7.57 -7.49
C ILE A 127 9.43 -7.14 -6.45
N THR A 128 9.96 -5.94 -6.57
CA THR A 128 10.78 -5.29 -5.55
C THR A 128 9.97 -4.20 -4.86
N ILE A 129 9.90 -4.25 -3.52
CA ILE A 129 9.24 -3.25 -2.67
C ILE A 129 10.28 -2.63 -1.76
N GLU A 130 10.34 -1.30 -1.73
CA GLU A 130 11.30 -0.55 -0.93
C GLU A 130 10.60 0.49 -0.07
N PHE A 131 10.91 0.49 1.23
CA PHE A 131 10.43 1.47 2.22
C PHE A 131 11.57 2.42 2.57
N LYS A 132 11.35 3.72 2.41
CA LYS A 132 12.28 4.79 2.83
C LYS A 132 11.73 5.48 4.07
N HIS A 133 12.57 5.66 5.06
CA HIS A 133 12.16 6.37 6.27
C HIS A 133 11.82 7.84 5.98
N THR A 134 10.73 8.32 6.56
CA THR A 134 10.33 9.73 6.57
C THR A 134 9.74 10.12 7.91
N ALA A 135 9.74 11.43 8.21
CA ALA A 135 9.16 11.92 9.45
C ALA A 135 7.63 11.71 9.48
N ASN A 136 7.11 11.24 10.60
CA ASN A 136 5.69 10.94 10.84
C ASN A 136 4.74 12.08 10.46
N ARG A 137 5.16 13.33 10.68
CA ARG A 137 4.37 14.53 10.34
C ARG A 137 4.01 14.65 8.86
N GLU A 138 4.79 14.01 7.97
CA GLU A 138 4.60 14.11 6.53
C GLU A 138 3.60 13.08 5.98
N ILE A 139 3.31 12.03 6.74
CA ILE A 139 2.50 10.91 6.24
C ILE A 139 1.35 10.49 7.16
N SER A 140 1.47 10.63 8.49
CA SER A 140 0.47 10.09 9.43
C SER A 140 -0.58 11.12 9.88
N LYS A 141 -0.35 12.42 9.65
CA LYS A 141 -1.27 13.50 10.07
C LYS A 141 -2.16 14.02 8.95
N ILE A 142 -2.07 13.45 7.77
CA ILE A 142 -2.81 13.86 6.58
C ILE A 142 -3.45 12.64 5.92
N SER A 143 -4.48 12.85 5.12
CA SER A 143 -5.15 11.76 4.41
C SER A 143 -4.19 11.09 3.41
N SER A 144 -4.38 9.79 3.17
CA SER A 144 -3.56 9.01 2.23
C SER A 144 -3.54 9.64 0.83
N LYS A 145 -4.68 10.20 0.39
CA LYS A 145 -4.77 10.87 -0.91
C LYS A 145 -3.94 12.15 -0.96
N THR A 146 -4.00 12.99 0.08
CA THR A 146 -3.16 14.19 0.19
C THR A 146 -1.68 13.82 0.22
N ALA A 147 -1.31 12.83 1.01
CA ALA A 147 0.07 12.37 1.12
C ALA A 147 0.59 11.84 -0.24
N LEU A 148 -0.20 11.02 -0.94
CA LEU A 148 0.13 10.51 -2.28
C LEU A 148 0.39 11.64 -3.27
N ILE A 149 -0.50 12.66 -3.31
CA ILE A 149 -0.35 13.81 -4.22
C ILE A 149 0.89 14.63 -3.88
N ILE A 150 1.17 14.87 -2.60
CA ILE A 150 2.40 15.54 -2.16
C ILE A 150 3.64 14.78 -2.63
N GLN A 151 3.64 13.45 -2.49
CA GLN A 151 4.78 12.63 -2.93
C GLN A 151 4.94 12.62 -4.46
N ALA A 152 3.85 12.62 -5.21
CA ALA A 152 3.89 12.71 -6.66
C ALA A 152 4.41 14.08 -7.13
N ILE A 153 3.97 15.18 -6.51
CA ILE A 153 4.49 16.53 -6.77
C ILE A 153 5.99 16.62 -6.47
N LYS A 154 6.44 16.03 -5.34
CA LYS A 154 7.86 15.92 -5.01
C LYS A 154 8.65 15.15 -6.07
N ALA A 155 8.11 14.04 -6.57
CA ALA A 155 8.75 13.19 -7.56
C ALA A 155 8.90 13.88 -8.93
N LEU A 156 7.88 14.62 -9.36
CA LEU A 156 7.96 15.40 -10.61
C LEU A 156 8.95 16.55 -10.51
N GLY A 157 9.03 17.20 -9.35
CA GLY A 157 9.77 18.46 -9.20
C GLY A 157 9.03 19.65 -9.79
N LYS A 158 9.39 20.86 -9.33
CA LYS A 158 8.66 22.09 -9.59
C LYS A 158 8.46 22.38 -11.08
N GLU A 159 9.49 22.16 -11.89
CA GLU A 159 9.54 22.52 -13.30
C GLU A 159 8.67 21.63 -14.21
N LYS A 160 8.33 20.43 -13.76
CA LYS A 160 7.54 19.47 -14.54
C LYS A 160 6.05 19.49 -14.21
N ILE A 161 5.59 20.37 -13.31
CA ILE A 161 4.18 20.50 -12.98
C ILE A 161 3.53 21.49 -13.93
N THR A 162 3.06 20.94 -15.04
CA THR A 162 2.32 21.67 -16.08
C THR A 162 0.82 21.71 -15.78
N ASP A 163 0.09 22.55 -16.52
CA ASP A 163 -1.38 22.59 -16.44
C ASP A 163 -2.03 21.23 -16.72
N GLU A 164 -1.42 20.42 -17.60
CA GLU A 164 -1.88 19.05 -17.88
C GLU A 164 -1.78 18.16 -16.62
N VAL A 165 -0.66 18.21 -15.90
CA VAL A 165 -0.48 17.49 -14.64
C VAL A 165 -1.50 17.95 -13.60
N ILE A 166 -1.69 19.26 -13.46
CA ILE A 166 -2.67 19.84 -12.54
C ILE A 166 -4.08 19.32 -12.88
N ASN A 167 -4.46 19.31 -14.15
CA ASN A 167 -5.77 18.84 -14.59
C ASN A 167 -5.94 17.33 -14.37
N LYS A 168 -4.91 16.51 -14.60
CA LYS A 168 -4.95 15.08 -14.27
C LYS A 168 -5.17 14.84 -12.77
N ILE A 169 -4.46 15.57 -11.90
CA ILE A 169 -4.65 15.46 -10.45
C ILE A 169 -6.07 15.92 -10.04
N LYS A 170 -6.57 17.01 -10.65
CA LYS A 170 -7.96 17.46 -10.43
C LYS A 170 -8.98 16.40 -10.81
N ALA A 171 -8.79 15.73 -11.95
CA ALA A 171 -9.67 14.65 -12.41
C ALA A 171 -9.61 13.40 -11.51
N ALA A 172 -8.43 13.12 -10.90
CA ALA A 172 -8.22 12.02 -9.97
C ALA A 172 -8.68 12.31 -8.53
N THR A 173 -9.29 13.49 -8.28
CA THR A 173 -9.73 13.93 -6.94
C THR A 173 -11.14 14.47 -6.96
N THR A 174 -11.91 14.15 -5.90
CA THR A 174 -13.23 14.73 -5.65
C THR A 174 -13.12 16.16 -5.10
N VAL A 175 -14.24 16.90 -5.11
CA VAL A 175 -14.29 18.25 -4.51
C VAL A 175 -13.94 18.24 -3.03
N ASP A 176 -14.44 17.24 -2.29
CA ASP A 176 -14.20 17.14 -0.85
C ASP A 176 -12.76 16.71 -0.52
N GLU A 177 -12.15 15.84 -1.33
CA GLU A 177 -10.73 15.54 -1.22
C GLU A 177 -9.87 16.79 -1.45
N ARG A 178 -10.20 17.63 -2.44
CA ARG A 178 -9.47 18.89 -2.69
C ARG A 178 -9.62 19.89 -1.54
N LYS A 179 -10.81 20.04 -0.94
CA LYS A 179 -11.01 20.88 0.25
C LYS A 179 -10.14 20.39 1.42
N ARG A 180 -10.12 19.08 1.64
CA ARG A 180 -9.29 18.46 2.67
C ARG A 180 -7.81 18.67 2.39
N MET A 181 -7.36 18.40 1.18
CA MET A 181 -5.98 18.57 0.74
C MET A 181 -5.49 20.01 0.92
N PHE A 182 -6.32 21.02 0.61
CA PHE A 182 -5.99 22.42 0.84
C PHE A 182 -5.66 22.73 2.31
N THR A 183 -6.37 22.10 3.24
CA THR A 183 -6.15 22.27 4.68
C THR A 183 -4.94 21.48 5.19
N GLU A 184 -4.83 20.24 4.76
CA GLU A 184 -3.81 19.30 5.21
C GLU A 184 -2.40 19.65 4.70
N ALA A 185 -2.29 20.19 3.48
CA ALA A 185 -1.01 20.49 2.84
C ALA A 185 -0.32 21.75 3.36
N LYS A 186 -0.87 22.48 4.31
CA LYS A 186 -0.29 23.73 4.88
C LYS A 186 1.12 23.54 5.44
N TYR A 187 1.47 22.33 5.84
CA TYR A 187 2.78 21.99 6.40
C TYR A 187 3.77 21.46 5.37
N ALA A 188 3.35 21.34 4.10
CA ALA A 188 4.24 21.01 3.00
C ALA A 188 5.20 22.19 2.69
N THR A 189 6.26 21.90 1.93
CA THR A 189 7.18 22.95 1.44
C THR A 189 6.37 23.98 0.63
N SER A 190 6.72 25.29 0.75
CA SER A 190 5.89 26.37 0.20
C SER A 190 5.54 26.20 -1.28
N TRP A 191 6.51 25.82 -2.13
CA TRP A 191 6.26 25.60 -3.55
C TRP A 191 5.28 24.45 -3.84
N ILE A 192 5.29 23.40 -2.99
CA ILE A 192 4.33 22.28 -3.08
C ILE A 192 2.94 22.76 -2.69
N TYR A 193 2.86 23.53 -1.61
CA TYR A 193 1.59 24.10 -1.16
C TYR A 193 1.01 25.06 -2.21
N ASP A 194 1.83 25.85 -2.90
CA ASP A 194 1.37 26.72 -3.99
C ASP A 194 0.79 25.91 -5.14
N LYS A 195 1.40 24.80 -5.52
CA LYS A 195 0.84 23.90 -6.55
C LYS A 195 -0.44 23.20 -6.08
N ILE A 196 -0.55 22.87 -4.81
CA ILE A 196 -1.78 22.33 -4.24
C ILE A 196 -2.90 23.38 -4.27
N LYS A 197 -2.61 24.66 -4.00
CA LYS A 197 -3.62 25.75 -4.16
C LYS A 197 -4.14 25.82 -5.60
N GLU A 198 -3.27 25.73 -6.60
CA GLU A 198 -3.66 25.70 -8.02
C GLU A 198 -4.57 24.50 -8.33
N ILE A 199 -4.24 23.30 -7.81
CA ILE A 199 -5.04 22.07 -7.95
C ILE A 199 -6.40 22.24 -7.27
N CYS A 200 -6.46 22.85 -6.09
CA CYS A 200 -7.71 23.05 -5.35
C CYS A 200 -8.61 24.15 -5.92
N GLY A 201 -8.13 24.91 -6.92
CA GLY A 201 -8.90 26.03 -7.48
C GLY A 201 -8.94 27.23 -6.56
N GLY A 202 -7.99 27.36 -5.63
CA GLY A 202 -7.82 28.55 -4.80
C GLY A 202 -7.44 29.73 -5.68
N ALA A 203 -8.23 30.78 -5.63
CA ALA A 203 -7.98 32.04 -6.30
C ALA A 203 -6.58 32.56 -6.00
N LYS A 204 -5.97 33.16 -7.02
CA LYS A 204 -4.78 33.99 -6.90
C LYS A 204 -4.96 35.06 -5.84
#